data_c15e27a8521a54d173847ca856eb2f80
#
_entry.id   c15e27a8521a54d173847ca856eb2f80
#
_cell.length_a   1.000
_cell.length_b   1.000
_cell.length_c   1.000
_cell.angle_alpha   90.00
_cell.angle_beta   90.00
_cell.angle_gamma   90.00
#
_symmetry.space_group_name_H-M   'P 1'
#
loop_
_entity.id
_entity.type
_entity.pdbx_description
1 polymer ?
#
loop_
_entity_poly.entity_id
_entity_poly.type
_entity_poly.pdbx_seq_one_letter_code
_entity_poly.pdbx_strand_id
1 'polypeptide(L)'
;MKIVDVICAPGKTGFFFDDQRAVKSGAEPDGASYKGLPVTEGFTAIRQAGESISVMLCLEDGQIAFGDCAAVQYSAAGGRDPLFLADNFIPIINNHVKPMLAGKKITTFREMESELESVKINGKQLHTAIRYGVSQAILDAVAKSRHKLMCEVIADEYGTTITDKMIPIFTQSGDNRFDNADKMIIKGADVLPHGLINHAGTKLGEAGELLEKYIKWLTERVTALRPASDYNPVLQIDVYGTIAAVFGLNTTEMISYIKKLEAAAKPYKLRIEGPVDMEDREKQMLALQELVCLVDKNGINVEIVADEWCNTLEDIKYFADNKAGHMVQIKTPDLGGIGNTVEAVLYCKERGIGAYQGGTCNETDRSAQVCVHIAMATCPDQILAKPGMGVDEGYMVVYNEMQRILALRKK
;
A
#
# COMPACT_ATOMS: atom_id res chain seq x y z
N MET A 1 7.03 26.00 19.49
CA MET A 1 8.05 25.66 18.50
C MET A 1 7.60 26.12 17.12
N LYS A 2 8.52 26.56 16.25
CA LYS A 2 8.23 27.02 14.89
C LYS A 2 9.03 26.20 13.88
N ILE A 3 8.52 26.11 12.67
CA ILE A 3 9.27 25.66 11.49
C ILE A 3 10.03 26.90 10.98
N VAL A 4 11.36 26.87 10.95
CA VAL A 4 12.17 28.01 10.52
C VAL A 4 12.51 27.96 9.04
N ASP A 5 12.60 26.76 8.47
CA ASP A 5 12.85 26.58 7.02
C ASP A 5 12.31 25.25 6.52
N VAL A 6 12.15 25.13 5.19
CA VAL A 6 11.78 23.91 4.48
C VAL A 6 12.82 23.66 3.39
N ILE A 7 13.46 22.50 3.43
CA ILE A 7 14.51 22.08 2.50
C ILE A 7 14.05 20.82 1.79
N CYS A 8 14.26 20.74 0.48
CA CYS A 8 13.96 19.55 -0.32
C CYS A 8 15.24 18.96 -0.91
N ALA A 9 15.33 17.63 -0.93
CA ALA A 9 16.40 16.92 -1.60
C ALA A 9 15.82 15.83 -2.52
N PRO A 10 16.37 15.62 -3.74
CA PRO A 10 15.98 14.51 -4.57
C PRO A 10 16.44 13.20 -3.95
N GLY A 11 15.63 12.16 -4.10
CA GLY A 11 15.89 10.83 -3.61
C GLY A 11 15.47 9.74 -4.59
N LYS A 12 15.66 8.50 -4.20
CA LYS A 12 15.20 7.33 -4.96
C LYS A 12 14.26 6.51 -4.09
N THR A 13 13.32 5.83 -4.75
CA THR A 13 12.43 4.86 -4.09
C THR A 13 13.02 3.46 -4.13
N GLY A 14 12.43 2.53 -3.42
CA GLY A 14 12.84 1.12 -3.41
C GLY A 14 12.50 0.34 -4.68
N PHE A 15 11.90 0.98 -5.70
CA PHE A 15 11.49 0.30 -6.92
C PHE A 15 11.58 1.22 -8.16
N PHE A 16 10.67 1.05 -9.11
CA PHE A 16 10.66 1.70 -10.41
C PHE A 16 9.34 2.44 -10.66
N PHE A 17 9.36 3.38 -11.61
CA PHE A 17 8.16 3.79 -12.33
C PHE A 17 8.03 2.97 -13.60
N ASP A 18 6.84 2.43 -13.85
CA ASP A 18 6.51 1.67 -15.05
C ASP A 18 5.41 2.38 -15.85
N ASP A 19 5.65 2.55 -17.14
CA ASP A 19 4.61 2.98 -18.07
C ASP A 19 3.60 1.85 -18.28
N GLN A 20 2.56 1.83 -17.44
CA GLN A 20 1.54 0.78 -17.46
C GLN A 20 0.86 0.65 -18.83
N ARG A 21 0.68 1.77 -19.56
CA ARG A 21 0.05 1.74 -20.88
C ARG A 21 0.92 0.98 -21.88
N ALA A 22 2.23 1.23 -21.89
CA ALA A 22 3.16 0.49 -22.71
C ALA A 22 3.20 -1.00 -22.35
N VAL A 23 3.21 -1.33 -21.05
CA VAL A 23 3.20 -2.71 -20.56
C VAL A 23 1.90 -3.42 -20.98
N LYS A 24 0.73 -2.82 -20.76
CA LYS A 24 -0.57 -3.37 -21.20
C LYS A 24 -0.70 -3.47 -22.73
N SER A 25 0.03 -2.66 -23.49
CA SER A 25 0.08 -2.72 -24.97
C SER A 25 1.01 -3.81 -25.49
N GLY A 26 1.59 -4.65 -24.63
CA GLY A 26 2.39 -5.80 -25.03
C GLY A 26 3.88 -5.54 -25.09
N ALA A 27 4.43 -4.62 -24.31
CA ALA A 27 5.87 -4.44 -24.18
C ALA A 27 6.53 -5.73 -23.70
N GLU A 28 7.57 -6.19 -24.43
CA GLU A 28 8.27 -7.43 -24.10
C GLU A 28 9.23 -7.24 -22.92
N PRO A 29 9.22 -8.12 -21.92
CA PRO A 29 10.22 -8.10 -20.85
C PRO A 29 11.65 -8.30 -21.40
N ASP A 30 12.62 -7.59 -20.80
CA ASP A 30 14.04 -7.69 -21.12
C ASP A 30 14.86 -7.60 -19.81
N GLY A 31 15.03 -8.73 -19.16
CA GLY A 31 15.62 -8.78 -17.81
C GLY A 31 14.80 -8.01 -16.80
N ALA A 32 15.40 -6.99 -16.18
CA ALA A 32 14.71 -6.11 -15.23
C ALA A 32 13.97 -4.94 -15.91
N SER A 33 13.98 -4.87 -17.25
CA SER A 33 13.39 -3.79 -18.04
C SER A 33 12.40 -4.31 -19.09
N TYR A 34 12.04 -3.48 -20.04
CA TYR A 34 11.17 -3.79 -21.18
C TYR A 34 11.78 -3.27 -22.47
N LYS A 35 11.55 -3.98 -23.58
CA LYS A 35 11.87 -3.51 -24.93
C LYS A 35 10.81 -2.53 -25.43
N GLY A 36 11.24 -1.55 -26.23
CA GLY A 36 10.36 -0.59 -26.87
C GLY A 36 10.49 0.82 -26.29
N LEU A 37 9.55 1.68 -26.67
CA LEU A 37 9.50 3.07 -26.24
C LEU A 37 8.30 3.30 -25.32
N PRO A 38 8.41 4.23 -24.37
CA PRO A 38 7.27 4.61 -23.54
C PRO A 38 6.20 5.32 -24.38
N VAL A 39 4.94 5.23 -23.94
CA VAL A 39 3.78 5.86 -24.60
C VAL A 39 3.10 6.90 -23.70
N THR A 40 3.41 6.90 -22.41
CA THR A 40 2.86 7.87 -21.45
C THR A 40 3.79 9.08 -21.33
N GLU A 41 3.21 10.27 -21.34
CA GLU A 41 3.95 11.53 -21.22
C GLU A 41 4.80 11.57 -19.92
N GLY A 42 6.02 12.09 -20.06
CA GLY A 42 6.99 12.20 -18.97
C GLY A 42 7.91 11.01 -18.80
N PHE A 43 7.56 9.82 -19.30
CA PHE A 43 8.44 8.67 -19.28
C PHE A 43 9.53 8.75 -20.35
N THR A 44 10.76 8.41 -19.98
CA THR A 44 11.92 8.29 -20.89
C THR A 44 12.24 6.84 -21.28
N ALA A 45 11.75 5.89 -20.50
CA ALA A 45 11.79 4.45 -20.75
C ALA A 45 10.51 3.82 -20.21
N ILE A 46 10.14 2.61 -20.69
CA ILE A 46 8.95 1.89 -20.18
C ILE A 46 9.09 1.59 -18.69
N ARG A 47 10.30 1.28 -18.24
CA ARG A 47 10.67 1.19 -16.81
C ARG A 47 11.84 2.11 -16.55
N GLN A 48 11.70 2.97 -15.56
CA GLN A 48 12.76 3.88 -15.11
C GLN A 48 12.84 3.90 -13.59
N ALA A 49 13.96 4.38 -13.03
CA ALA A 49 14.16 4.44 -11.60
C ALA A 49 13.04 5.25 -10.93
N GLY A 50 12.47 4.71 -9.85
CA GLY A 50 11.56 5.45 -9.00
C GLY A 50 12.28 6.62 -8.30
N GLU A 51 11.63 7.78 -8.27
CA GLU A 51 12.15 8.99 -7.61
C GLU A 51 11.29 9.38 -6.42
N SER A 52 11.94 9.98 -5.45
CA SER A 52 11.31 10.58 -4.27
C SER A 52 11.85 11.98 -4.04
N ILE A 53 11.18 12.72 -3.16
CA ILE A 53 11.69 14.00 -2.65
C ILE A 53 11.65 13.92 -1.13
N SER A 54 12.80 14.04 -0.49
CA SER A 54 12.87 14.19 0.96
C SER A 54 12.53 15.63 1.33
N VAL A 55 11.51 15.81 2.18
CA VAL A 55 11.10 17.09 2.73
C VAL A 55 11.61 17.19 4.15
N MET A 56 12.41 18.21 4.43
CA MET A 56 13.04 18.47 5.72
C MET A 56 12.48 19.78 6.30
N LEU A 57 11.78 19.68 7.43
CA LEU A 57 11.31 20.84 8.18
C LEU A 57 12.32 21.16 9.28
N CYS A 58 13.04 22.26 9.13
CA CYS A 58 13.97 22.74 10.14
C CYS A 58 13.20 23.42 11.28
N LEU A 59 13.40 22.97 12.51
CA LEU A 59 12.71 23.48 13.68
C LEU A 59 13.58 24.50 14.44
N GLU A 60 12.97 25.41 15.17
CA GLU A 60 13.68 26.50 15.86
C GLU A 60 14.65 26.05 16.96
N ASP A 61 14.49 24.81 17.45
CA ASP A 61 15.39 24.20 18.43
C ASP A 61 16.55 23.41 17.79
N GLY A 62 16.67 23.48 16.46
CA GLY A 62 17.72 22.78 15.68
C GLY A 62 17.37 21.35 15.29
N GLN A 63 16.24 20.79 15.71
CA GLN A 63 15.77 19.50 15.21
C GLN A 63 15.34 19.62 13.74
N ILE A 64 15.38 18.51 13.02
CA ILE A 64 14.86 18.41 11.64
C ILE A 64 13.80 17.31 11.59
N ALA A 65 12.63 17.65 11.10
CA ALA A 65 11.57 16.68 10.84
C ALA A 65 11.56 16.26 9.37
N PHE A 66 11.27 14.99 9.10
CA PHE A 66 11.43 14.38 7.79
C PHE A 66 10.13 13.76 7.29
N GLY A 67 9.93 13.84 5.98
CA GLY A 67 8.94 13.07 5.26
C GLY A 67 9.36 12.92 3.81
N ASP A 68 8.96 11.82 3.16
CA ASP A 68 9.36 11.54 1.79
C ASP A 68 8.14 11.49 0.87
N CYS A 69 8.17 12.35 -0.15
CA CYS A 69 7.21 12.30 -1.24
C CYS A 69 7.53 11.09 -2.12
N ALA A 70 6.59 10.17 -2.23
CA ALA A 70 6.69 9.00 -3.08
C ALA A 70 5.35 8.77 -3.78
N ALA A 71 5.39 8.29 -5.03
CA ALA A 71 4.23 7.94 -5.82
C ALA A 71 4.22 6.44 -6.13
N VAL A 72 3.07 5.91 -6.51
CA VAL A 72 2.95 4.50 -6.89
C VAL A 72 3.73 4.19 -8.16
N GLN A 73 4.05 2.91 -8.36
CA GLN A 73 4.78 2.40 -9.53
C GLN A 73 4.11 2.81 -10.86
N TYR A 74 2.79 2.70 -10.96
CA TYR A 74 2.01 2.99 -12.17
C TYR A 74 1.46 4.42 -12.15
N SER A 75 2.35 5.40 -12.11
CA SER A 75 1.99 6.82 -12.21
C SER A 75 1.29 7.15 -13.54
N ALA A 76 0.45 8.17 -13.55
CA ALA A 76 -0.34 8.63 -14.71
C ALA A 76 -1.31 7.58 -15.30
N ALA A 77 -1.59 6.50 -14.60
CA ALA A 77 -2.53 5.46 -15.00
C ALA A 77 -3.65 5.29 -13.97
N GLY A 78 -4.84 4.85 -14.39
CA GLY A 78 -5.96 4.57 -13.48
C GLY A 78 -6.46 5.80 -12.71
N GLY A 79 -6.43 6.99 -13.32
CA GLY A 79 -6.87 8.24 -12.68
C GLY A 79 -5.84 8.90 -11.75
N ARG A 80 -4.63 8.35 -11.67
CA ARG A 80 -3.53 8.87 -10.83
C ARG A 80 -2.89 10.11 -11.42
N ASP A 81 -2.23 10.86 -10.55
CA ASP A 81 -1.43 12.04 -10.92
C ASP A 81 -0.29 11.68 -11.89
N PRO A 82 0.28 12.67 -12.62
CA PRO A 82 1.38 12.47 -13.55
C PRO A 82 2.61 11.83 -12.93
N LEU A 83 3.57 11.41 -13.76
CA LEU A 83 4.86 10.87 -13.32
C LEU A 83 5.57 11.84 -12.37
N PHE A 84 5.94 11.35 -11.18
CA PHE A 84 6.55 12.13 -10.11
C PHE A 84 8.08 12.15 -10.24
N LEU A 85 8.63 13.24 -10.76
CA LEU A 85 10.07 13.44 -10.92
C LEU A 85 10.55 14.60 -10.03
N ALA A 86 11.67 14.41 -9.34
CA ALA A 86 12.18 15.38 -8.36
C ALA A 86 12.41 16.78 -8.97
N ASP A 87 13.00 16.85 -10.16
CA ASP A 87 13.28 18.11 -10.84
C ASP A 87 12.02 18.91 -11.17
N ASN A 88 10.90 18.23 -11.42
CA ASN A 88 9.62 18.87 -11.75
C ASN A 88 8.90 19.36 -10.48
N PHE A 89 9.02 18.66 -9.36
CA PHE A 89 8.18 18.89 -8.19
C PHE A 89 8.88 19.60 -7.03
N ILE A 90 10.22 19.59 -6.94
CA ILE A 90 10.96 20.42 -5.96
C ILE A 90 10.64 21.92 -6.13
N PRO A 91 10.60 22.49 -7.35
CA PRO A 91 10.17 23.87 -7.52
C PRO A 91 8.75 24.16 -7.02
N ILE A 92 7.83 23.20 -7.20
CA ILE A 92 6.44 23.32 -6.72
C ILE A 92 6.40 23.37 -5.18
N ILE A 93 7.12 22.49 -4.51
CA ILE A 93 7.22 22.52 -3.04
C ILE A 93 7.83 23.84 -2.56
N ASN A 94 8.92 24.31 -3.19
CA ASN A 94 9.59 25.53 -2.82
C ASN A 94 8.70 26.78 -3.01
N ASN A 95 7.88 26.81 -4.07
CA ASN A 95 7.06 27.98 -4.39
C ASN A 95 5.71 28.01 -3.67
N HIS A 96 5.16 26.86 -3.29
CA HIS A 96 3.79 26.79 -2.74
C HIS A 96 3.72 26.22 -1.32
N VAL A 97 4.55 25.22 -0.97
CA VAL A 97 4.53 24.58 0.36
C VAL A 97 5.46 25.30 1.33
N LYS A 98 6.69 25.63 0.90
CA LYS A 98 7.66 26.31 1.75
C LYS A 98 7.11 27.64 2.31
N PRO A 99 6.50 28.56 1.52
CA PRO A 99 5.94 29.79 2.06
C PRO A 99 4.79 29.58 3.08
N MET A 100 4.06 28.47 2.95
CA MET A 100 2.99 28.11 3.88
C MET A 100 3.54 27.65 5.24
N LEU A 101 4.68 26.94 5.26
CA LEU A 101 5.23 26.31 6.46
C LEU A 101 6.34 27.12 7.13
N ALA A 102 7.19 27.81 6.36
CA ALA A 102 8.33 28.56 6.91
C ALA A 102 7.83 29.74 7.78
N GLY A 103 8.36 29.84 9.00
CA GLY A 103 7.94 30.82 10.01
C GLY A 103 6.70 30.42 10.80
N LYS A 104 6.02 29.33 10.43
CA LYS A 104 4.77 28.90 11.07
C LYS A 104 5.01 28.29 12.43
N LYS A 105 4.15 28.62 13.40
CA LYS A 105 4.08 27.92 14.68
C LYS A 105 3.47 26.54 14.48
N ILE A 106 4.10 25.52 15.06
CA ILE A 106 3.56 24.16 15.06
C ILE A 106 2.33 24.11 15.99
N THR A 107 1.22 23.63 15.44
CA THR A 107 -0.06 23.44 16.14
C THR A 107 -0.40 21.94 16.25
N THR A 108 -1.55 21.52 15.78
CA THR A 108 -1.91 20.10 15.70
C THR A 108 -1.58 19.55 14.31
N PHE A 109 -1.37 18.25 14.24
CA PHE A 109 -1.14 17.57 12.95
C PHE A 109 -2.34 17.77 12.02
N ARG A 110 -3.55 17.55 12.52
CA ARG A 110 -4.80 17.67 11.74
C ARG A 110 -5.03 19.07 11.18
N GLU A 111 -4.77 20.12 11.97
CA GLU A 111 -4.89 21.51 11.48
C GLU A 111 -3.89 21.80 10.37
N MET A 112 -2.61 21.47 10.58
CA MET A 112 -1.56 21.73 9.61
C MET A 112 -1.72 20.91 8.34
N GLU A 113 -2.16 19.66 8.43
CA GLU A 113 -2.47 18.83 7.29
C GLU A 113 -3.69 19.33 6.51
N SER A 114 -4.75 19.76 7.20
CA SER A 114 -5.93 20.36 6.57
C SER A 114 -5.58 21.60 5.72
N GLU A 115 -4.65 22.42 6.21
CA GLU A 115 -4.15 23.55 5.43
C GLU A 115 -3.37 23.09 4.18
N LEU A 116 -2.52 22.04 4.32
CA LEU A 116 -1.82 21.44 3.17
C LEU A 116 -2.80 20.91 2.13
N GLU A 117 -3.81 20.18 2.56
CA GLU A 117 -4.86 19.63 1.67
C GLU A 117 -5.67 20.71 0.96
N SER A 118 -5.75 21.92 1.53
CA SER A 118 -6.44 23.06 0.91
C SER A 118 -5.65 23.76 -0.20
N VAL A 119 -4.35 23.50 -0.31
CA VAL A 119 -3.48 24.16 -1.31
C VAL A 119 -3.86 23.72 -2.72
N LYS A 120 -4.14 24.70 -3.57
CA LYS A 120 -4.48 24.47 -4.97
C LYS A 120 -3.59 25.31 -5.89
N ILE A 121 -3.15 24.71 -6.99
CA ILE A 121 -2.42 25.38 -8.05
C ILE A 121 -3.28 25.31 -9.31
N ASN A 122 -3.64 26.46 -9.87
CA ASN A 122 -4.55 26.55 -11.02
C ASN A 122 -5.86 25.75 -10.83
N GLY A 123 -6.42 25.77 -9.61
CA GLY A 123 -7.66 25.09 -9.26
C GLY A 123 -7.53 23.58 -8.96
N LYS A 124 -6.35 22.99 -9.18
CA LYS A 124 -6.06 21.57 -8.88
C LYS A 124 -5.33 21.46 -7.54
N GLN A 125 -5.60 20.38 -6.80
CA GLN A 125 -4.83 20.04 -5.60
C GLN A 125 -3.35 19.78 -5.93
N LEU A 126 -2.49 19.86 -4.92
CA LEU A 126 -1.12 19.39 -5.04
C LEU A 126 -1.10 17.89 -5.39
N HIS A 127 -0.05 17.48 -6.11
CA HIS A 127 0.21 16.07 -6.41
C HIS A 127 0.11 15.20 -5.14
N THR A 128 -0.53 14.03 -5.23
CA THR A 128 -0.73 13.13 -4.08
C THR A 128 0.58 12.83 -3.36
N ALA A 129 1.67 12.58 -4.11
CA ALA A 129 3.00 12.35 -3.53
C ALA A 129 3.51 13.53 -2.68
N ILE A 130 3.26 14.79 -3.08
CA ILE A 130 3.65 15.96 -2.30
C ILE A 130 2.85 16.00 -1.00
N ARG A 131 1.54 15.82 -1.08
CA ARG A 131 0.67 15.79 0.11
C ARG A 131 1.09 14.67 1.05
N TYR A 132 1.41 13.49 0.52
CA TYR A 132 1.89 12.33 1.25
C TYR A 132 3.20 12.62 2.01
N GLY A 133 4.23 13.12 1.33
CA GLY A 133 5.54 13.37 1.97
C GLY A 133 5.53 14.56 2.92
N VAL A 134 4.86 15.65 2.55
CA VAL A 134 4.79 16.86 3.41
C VAL A 134 4.00 16.58 4.68
N SER A 135 2.90 15.85 4.61
CA SER A 135 2.12 15.48 5.81
C SER A 135 2.89 14.56 6.76
N GLN A 136 3.76 13.68 6.25
CA GLN A 136 4.70 12.89 7.05
C GLN A 136 5.66 13.81 7.83
N ALA A 137 6.27 14.79 7.15
CA ALA A 137 7.17 15.74 7.78
C ALA A 137 6.44 16.62 8.83
N ILE A 138 5.18 17.01 8.58
CA ILE A 138 4.34 17.72 9.53
C ILE A 138 4.09 16.85 10.78
N LEU A 139 3.72 15.60 10.62
CA LEU A 139 3.50 14.67 11.73
C LEU A 139 4.77 14.51 12.58
N ASP A 140 5.92 14.34 11.96
CA ASP A 140 7.21 14.24 12.63
C ASP A 140 7.57 15.55 13.38
N ALA A 141 7.29 16.72 12.78
CA ALA A 141 7.50 18.01 13.42
C ALA A 141 6.60 18.19 14.67
N VAL A 142 5.33 17.81 14.57
CA VAL A 142 4.41 17.85 15.72
C VAL A 142 4.87 16.89 16.80
N ALA A 143 5.28 15.67 16.46
CA ALA A 143 5.78 14.69 17.41
C ALA A 143 7.02 15.21 18.16
N LYS A 144 8.00 15.73 17.42
CA LYS A 144 9.21 16.34 17.99
C LYS A 144 8.89 17.53 18.89
N SER A 145 7.99 18.41 18.45
CA SER A 145 7.58 19.59 19.24
C SER A 145 6.92 19.25 20.58
N ARG A 146 6.35 18.05 20.69
CA ARG A 146 5.65 17.55 21.89
C ARG A 146 6.47 16.51 22.66
N HIS A 147 7.68 16.16 22.19
CA HIS A 147 8.48 15.06 22.73
C HIS A 147 7.72 13.73 22.78
N LYS A 148 6.95 13.44 21.73
CA LYS A 148 6.13 12.23 21.56
C LYS A 148 6.58 11.41 20.35
N LEU A 149 6.17 10.14 20.31
CA LEU A 149 6.22 9.34 19.09
C LEU A 149 5.12 9.81 18.13
N MET A 150 5.31 9.64 16.82
CA MET A 150 4.29 9.99 15.83
C MET A 150 2.96 9.22 16.06
N CYS A 151 3.02 7.94 16.46
CA CYS A 151 1.82 7.18 16.83
C CYS A 151 1.08 7.74 18.04
N GLU A 152 1.78 8.37 18.98
CA GLU A 152 1.14 9.02 20.14
C GLU A 152 0.41 10.31 19.73
N VAL A 153 0.98 11.07 18.79
CA VAL A 153 0.30 12.23 18.20
C VAL A 153 -0.98 11.81 17.49
N ILE A 154 -0.92 10.75 16.67
CA ILE A 154 -2.11 10.21 15.98
C ILE A 154 -3.16 9.75 17.00
N ALA A 155 -2.75 8.99 18.01
CA ALA A 155 -3.68 8.50 19.02
C ALA A 155 -4.38 9.63 19.77
N ASP A 156 -3.63 10.67 20.16
CA ASP A 156 -4.19 11.85 20.84
C ASP A 156 -5.20 12.60 19.96
N GLU A 157 -4.86 12.81 18.68
CA GLU A 157 -5.64 13.69 17.80
C GLU A 157 -6.84 12.98 17.13
N TYR A 158 -6.80 11.66 17.02
CA TYR A 158 -7.90 10.86 16.47
C TYR A 158 -8.66 10.04 17.53
N GLY A 159 -8.28 10.15 18.80
CA GLY A 159 -8.96 9.46 19.91
C GLY A 159 -8.81 7.93 19.85
N THR A 160 -7.66 7.44 19.40
CA THR A 160 -7.39 6.01 19.24
C THR A 160 -6.50 5.47 20.37
N THR A 161 -6.30 4.16 20.40
CA THR A 161 -5.39 3.51 21.35
C THR A 161 -4.27 2.80 20.58
N ILE A 162 -3.02 3.07 20.99
CA ILE A 162 -1.87 2.42 20.38
C ILE A 162 -1.79 0.97 20.83
N THR A 163 -1.63 0.05 19.86
CA THR A 163 -1.49 -1.37 20.16
C THR A 163 -0.18 -1.68 20.91
N ASP A 164 -0.23 -2.67 21.78
CA ASP A 164 0.93 -3.27 22.46
C ASP A 164 1.46 -4.52 21.73
N LYS A 165 0.91 -4.86 20.57
CA LYS A 165 1.27 -6.00 19.73
C LYS A 165 1.73 -5.56 18.36
N MET A 166 2.49 -6.44 17.73
CA MET A 166 2.84 -6.30 16.31
C MET A 166 1.57 -6.32 15.46
N ILE A 167 1.53 -5.47 14.44
CA ILE A 167 0.55 -5.57 13.36
C ILE A 167 1.05 -6.64 12.38
N PRO A 168 0.19 -7.55 11.90
CA PRO A 168 0.58 -8.55 10.91
C PRO A 168 1.24 -7.93 9.68
N ILE A 169 2.40 -8.45 9.27
CA ILE A 169 3.17 -7.92 8.14
C ILE A 169 2.90 -8.76 6.90
N PHE A 170 2.41 -8.11 5.85
CA PHE A 170 2.22 -8.70 4.52
C PHE A 170 3.43 -8.41 3.63
N THR A 171 3.94 -9.44 2.95
CA THR A 171 5.14 -9.36 2.11
C THR A 171 4.82 -9.69 0.65
N GLN A 172 5.46 -8.97 -0.28
CA GLN A 172 5.27 -9.12 -1.73
C GLN A 172 6.43 -9.87 -2.37
N SER A 173 6.11 -10.90 -3.16
CA SER A 173 7.13 -11.75 -3.81
C SER A 173 7.70 -11.14 -5.10
N GLY A 174 6.98 -10.24 -5.74
CA GLY A 174 7.28 -9.91 -7.13
C GLY A 174 7.24 -11.16 -8.03
N ASP A 175 7.98 -11.14 -9.14
CA ASP A 175 8.04 -12.26 -10.08
C ASP A 175 8.83 -13.45 -9.55
N ASN A 176 9.74 -13.27 -8.58
CA ASN A 176 10.46 -14.37 -7.96
C ASN A 176 9.61 -15.08 -6.89
N ARG A 177 8.45 -15.58 -7.31
CA ARG A 177 7.37 -16.08 -6.44
C ARG A 177 7.75 -17.25 -5.55
N PHE A 178 8.69 -18.08 -5.97
CA PHE A 178 9.09 -19.29 -5.25
C PHE A 178 10.18 -18.99 -4.21
N ASP A 179 11.32 -18.46 -4.64
CA ASP A 179 12.43 -18.17 -3.72
C ASP A 179 12.06 -17.11 -2.69
N ASN A 180 11.30 -16.06 -3.09
CA ASN A 180 10.86 -15.05 -2.16
C ASN A 180 9.82 -15.58 -1.16
N ALA A 181 8.94 -16.50 -1.56
CA ALA A 181 8.04 -17.16 -0.61
C ALA A 181 8.81 -17.96 0.45
N ASP A 182 9.87 -18.68 0.05
CA ASP A 182 10.75 -19.38 1.01
C ASP A 182 11.37 -18.40 2.02
N LYS A 183 11.90 -17.27 1.54
CA LYS A 183 12.45 -16.22 2.43
C LYS A 183 11.40 -15.67 3.41
N MET A 184 10.17 -15.43 2.94
CA MET A 184 9.06 -14.96 3.77
C MET A 184 8.73 -15.95 4.90
N ILE A 185 8.62 -17.23 4.55
CA ILE A 185 8.33 -18.31 5.51
C ILE A 185 9.44 -18.40 6.56
N ILE A 186 10.71 -18.44 6.12
CA ILE A 186 11.88 -18.51 7.02
C ILE A 186 11.94 -17.31 7.96
N LYS A 187 11.55 -16.11 7.49
CA LYS A 187 11.49 -14.89 8.31
C LYS A 187 10.26 -14.81 9.19
N GLY A 188 9.29 -15.70 9.03
CA GLY A 188 8.06 -15.72 9.82
C GLY A 188 7.09 -14.60 9.46
N ALA A 189 6.97 -14.22 8.18
CA ALA A 189 6.00 -13.22 7.75
C ALA A 189 4.57 -13.68 8.04
N ASP A 190 3.72 -12.78 8.53
CA ASP A 190 2.35 -13.11 8.96
C ASP A 190 1.40 -13.35 7.79
N VAL A 191 1.60 -12.62 6.68
CA VAL A 191 0.80 -12.71 5.46
C VAL A 191 1.73 -12.79 4.25
N LEU A 192 1.51 -13.75 3.37
CA LEU A 192 2.37 -14.04 2.23
C LEU A 192 1.59 -14.75 1.10
N PRO A 193 2.11 -14.85 -0.12
CA PRO A 193 3.28 -14.18 -0.67
C PRO A 193 2.94 -13.02 -1.61
N HIS A 194 1.70 -12.60 -1.80
CA HIS A 194 1.18 -11.77 -2.89
C HIS A 194 1.12 -12.54 -4.24
N GLY A 195 2.21 -13.15 -4.65
CA GLY A 195 2.27 -14.09 -5.77
C GLY A 195 2.29 -13.46 -7.16
N LEU A 196 1.85 -12.20 -7.32
CA LEU A 196 1.85 -11.45 -8.59
C LEU A 196 1.25 -12.25 -9.77
N ILE A 197 -0.03 -12.68 -9.64
CA ILE A 197 -0.73 -13.47 -10.68
C ILE A 197 -1.33 -12.53 -11.73
N ASN A 198 -0.50 -11.75 -12.37
CA ASN A 198 -0.88 -10.70 -13.34
C ASN A 198 -0.92 -11.15 -14.81
N HIS A 199 -0.85 -12.46 -15.09
CA HIS A 199 -0.95 -13.02 -16.43
C HIS A 199 -1.75 -14.33 -16.42
N ALA A 200 -2.90 -14.33 -17.08
CA ALA A 200 -3.82 -15.46 -17.08
C ALA A 200 -3.16 -16.78 -17.57
N GLY A 201 -2.62 -16.80 -18.77
CA GLY A 201 -2.10 -18.03 -19.39
C GLY A 201 -0.88 -18.65 -18.69
N THR A 202 0.06 -17.82 -18.20
CA THR A 202 1.34 -18.33 -17.65
C THR A 202 1.38 -18.41 -16.12
N LYS A 203 0.45 -17.76 -15.42
CA LYS A 203 0.45 -17.69 -13.95
C LYS A 203 -0.83 -18.24 -13.31
N LEU A 204 -2.01 -18.02 -13.93
CA LEU A 204 -3.28 -18.58 -13.47
C LEU A 204 -3.48 -19.99 -14.09
N GLY A 205 -3.28 -20.14 -15.40
CA GLY A 205 -3.62 -21.29 -16.21
C GLY A 205 -4.94 -21.10 -16.96
N GLU A 206 -5.17 -21.87 -18.03
CA GLU A 206 -6.40 -21.77 -18.86
C GLU A 206 -7.68 -22.12 -18.12
N ALA A 207 -7.59 -22.96 -17.08
CA ALA A 207 -8.67 -23.34 -16.18
C ALA A 207 -8.32 -23.03 -14.69
N GLY A 208 -7.32 -22.18 -14.45
CA GLY A 208 -6.87 -21.82 -13.11
C GLY A 208 -5.94 -22.83 -12.43
N GLU A 209 -5.50 -23.86 -13.16
CA GLU A 209 -4.74 -24.99 -12.62
C GLU A 209 -3.33 -24.62 -12.13
N LEU A 210 -2.71 -23.56 -12.70
CA LEU A 210 -1.37 -23.13 -12.29
C LEU A 210 -1.42 -22.42 -10.94
N LEU A 211 -2.44 -21.61 -10.69
CA LEU A 211 -2.61 -20.97 -9.40
C LEU A 211 -2.97 -21.99 -8.31
N GLU A 212 -3.84 -22.98 -8.62
CA GLU A 212 -4.15 -24.06 -7.67
C GLU A 212 -2.89 -24.83 -7.27
N LYS A 213 -2.04 -25.17 -8.24
CA LYS A 213 -0.74 -25.84 -7.99
C LYS A 213 0.18 -24.95 -7.15
N TYR A 214 0.24 -23.65 -7.43
CA TYR A 214 1.07 -22.72 -6.67
C TYR A 214 0.62 -22.64 -5.20
N ILE A 215 -0.69 -22.56 -4.94
CA ILE A 215 -1.22 -22.53 -3.56
C ILE A 215 -0.91 -23.85 -2.83
N LYS A 216 -1.08 -25.02 -3.46
CA LYS A 216 -0.69 -26.30 -2.87
C LYS A 216 0.80 -26.35 -2.54
N TRP A 217 1.64 -25.91 -3.47
CA TRP A 217 3.08 -25.79 -3.23
C TRP A 217 3.39 -24.88 -2.02
N LEU A 218 2.72 -23.73 -1.90
CA LEU A 218 2.89 -22.84 -0.75
C LEU A 218 2.55 -23.53 0.57
N THR A 219 1.46 -24.29 0.64
CA THR A 219 1.08 -25.00 1.87
C THR A 219 2.13 -26.02 2.29
N GLU A 220 2.70 -26.74 1.32
CA GLU A 220 3.80 -27.69 1.53
C GLU A 220 5.06 -26.98 1.99
N ARG A 221 5.39 -25.82 1.38
CA ARG A 221 6.57 -25.02 1.75
C ARG A 221 6.45 -24.43 3.15
N VAL A 222 5.28 -23.88 3.52
CA VAL A 222 5.05 -23.41 4.90
C VAL A 222 5.29 -24.54 5.88
N THR A 223 4.77 -25.73 5.61
CA THR A 223 4.97 -26.89 6.50
C THR A 223 6.44 -27.30 6.59
N ALA A 224 7.18 -27.22 5.49
CA ALA A 224 8.59 -27.63 5.43
C ALA A 224 9.57 -26.63 6.06
N LEU A 225 9.28 -25.32 5.93
CA LEU A 225 10.22 -24.24 6.28
C LEU A 225 9.79 -23.41 7.50
N ARG A 226 8.63 -23.67 8.07
CA ARG A 226 8.10 -22.88 9.20
C ARG A 226 9.12 -22.71 10.33
N PRO A 227 9.28 -21.48 10.88
CA PRO A 227 10.26 -21.22 11.93
C PRO A 227 9.85 -21.81 13.30
N ALA A 228 8.54 -22.07 13.48
CA ALA A 228 7.99 -22.67 14.69
C ALA A 228 6.79 -23.57 14.35
N SER A 229 6.46 -24.52 15.21
CA SER A 229 5.39 -25.49 14.99
C SER A 229 3.99 -24.87 14.92
N ASP A 230 3.80 -23.73 15.58
CA ASP A 230 2.56 -22.94 15.66
C ASP A 230 2.48 -21.83 14.58
N TYR A 231 3.49 -21.70 13.72
CA TYR A 231 3.46 -20.72 12.63
C TYR A 231 2.33 -21.02 11.66
N ASN A 232 1.40 -20.06 11.56
CA ASN A 232 0.17 -20.18 10.80
C ASN A 232 -0.13 -18.91 10.01
N PRO A 233 0.60 -18.67 8.89
CA PRO A 233 0.43 -17.47 8.10
C PRO A 233 -0.89 -17.45 7.34
N VAL A 234 -1.34 -16.26 6.96
CA VAL A 234 -2.42 -16.07 5.99
C VAL A 234 -1.81 -16.11 4.58
N LEU A 235 -2.40 -16.89 3.68
CA LEU A 235 -2.04 -16.85 2.26
C LEU A 235 -2.87 -15.76 1.58
N GLN A 236 -2.22 -14.72 1.08
CA GLN A 236 -2.88 -13.66 0.28
C GLN A 236 -2.27 -13.60 -1.11
N ILE A 237 -3.12 -13.78 -2.12
CA ILE A 237 -2.74 -13.86 -3.53
C ILE A 237 -3.43 -12.71 -4.28
N ASP A 238 -2.63 -11.86 -4.93
CA ASP A 238 -3.14 -10.83 -5.83
C ASP A 238 -3.21 -11.39 -7.26
N VAL A 239 -4.40 -11.37 -7.82
CA VAL A 239 -4.69 -11.99 -9.10
C VAL A 239 -5.02 -11.01 -10.24
N TYR A 240 -4.97 -9.71 -9.99
CA TYR A 240 -5.03 -8.69 -11.06
C TYR A 240 -6.16 -8.89 -12.07
N GLY A 241 -7.34 -9.29 -11.64
CA GLY A 241 -8.49 -9.55 -12.52
C GLY A 241 -8.40 -10.85 -13.35
N THR A 242 -7.32 -11.64 -13.24
CA THR A 242 -7.12 -12.83 -14.09
C THR A 242 -8.17 -13.91 -13.87
N ILE A 243 -8.78 -14.02 -12.67
CA ILE A 243 -9.87 -14.97 -12.44
C ILE A 243 -11.06 -14.62 -13.35
N ALA A 244 -11.51 -13.37 -13.36
CA ALA A 244 -12.60 -12.95 -14.26
C ALA A 244 -12.19 -13.07 -15.74
N ALA A 245 -10.94 -12.83 -16.08
CA ALA A 245 -10.43 -12.97 -17.44
C ALA A 245 -10.52 -14.41 -17.96
N VAL A 246 -10.32 -15.43 -17.10
CA VAL A 246 -10.38 -16.85 -17.47
C VAL A 246 -11.79 -17.39 -17.42
N PHE A 247 -12.56 -17.08 -16.38
CA PHE A 247 -13.90 -17.63 -16.18
C PHE A 247 -15.01 -16.73 -16.74
N GLY A 248 -14.65 -15.63 -17.42
CA GLY A 248 -15.61 -14.57 -17.73
C GLY A 248 -16.19 -14.00 -16.43
N LEU A 249 -17.22 -13.22 -16.50
CA LEU A 249 -17.99 -12.79 -15.31
C LEU A 249 -19.04 -13.83 -14.92
N ASN A 250 -18.77 -15.12 -15.16
CA ASN A 250 -19.65 -16.20 -14.74
C ASN A 250 -19.45 -16.48 -13.25
N THR A 251 -20.27 -15.87 -12.43
CA THR A 251 -20.18 -15.95 -10.97
C THR A 251 -20.25 -17.39 -10.45
N THR A 252 -20.99 -18.29 -11.10
CA THR A 252 -21.06 -19.72 -10.71
C THR A 252 -19.70 -20.41 -10.88
N GLU A 253 -19.03 -20.19 -12.00
CA GLU A 253 -17.70 -20.78 -12.27
C GLU A 253 -16.63 -20.17 -11.37
N MET A 254 -16.65 -18.84 -11.18
CA MET A 254 -15.75 -18.15 -10.26
C MET A 254 -15.88 -18.68 -8.82
N ILE A 255 -17.10 -18.82 -8.31
CA ILE A 255 -17.36 -19.37 -6.98
C ILE A 255 -16.88 -20.83 -6.86
N SER A 256 -17.15 -21.65 -7.87
CA SER A 256 -16.65 -23.03 -7.92
C SER A 256 -15.12 -23.07 -7.88
N TYR A 257 -14.48 -22.17 -8.59
CA TYR A 257 -13.02 -22.06 -8.61
C TYR A 257 -12.45 -21.55 -7.28
N ILE A 258 -13.03 -20.50 -6.68
CA ILE A 258 -12.62 -19.98 -5.36
C ILE A 258 -12.71 -21.09 -4.29
N LYS A 259 -13.74 -21.94 -4.36
CA LYS A 259 -13.88 -23.10 -3.45
C LYS A 259 -12.76 -24.13 -3.65
N LYS A 260 -12.27 -24.34 -4.88
CA LYS A 260 -11.09 -25.19 -5.15
C LYS A 260 -9.83 -24.58 -4.55
N LEU A 261 -9.65 -23.26 -4.67
CA LEU A 261 -8.53 -22.54 -4.07
C LEU A 261 -8.54 -22.61 -2.54
N GLU A 262 -9.73 -22.46 -1.92
CA GLU A 262 -9.90 -22.69 -0.48
C GLU A 262 -9.40 -24.09 -0.05
N ALA A 263 -9.81 -25.12 -0.79
CA ALA A 263 -9.38 -26.50 -0.51
C ALA A 263 -7.86 -26.68 -0.67
N ALA A 264 -7.27 -26.03 -1.68
CA ALA A 264 -5.83 -26.05 -1.93
C ALA A 264 -5.02 -25.32 -0.84
N ALA A 265 -5.60 -24.30 -0.21
CA ALA A 265 -4.93 -23.48 0.81
C ALA A 265 -4.95 -24.12 2.21
N LYS A 266 -5.78 -25.15 2.45
CA LYS A 266 -5.89 -25.77 3.78
C LYS A 266 -4.54 -26.33 4.25
N PRO A 267 -4.20 -26.11 5.55
CA PRO A 267 -5.04 -25.61 6.63
C PRO A 267 -5.06 -24.07 6.78
N TYR A 268 -4.36 -23.34 5.93
CA TYR A 268 -4.17 -21.90 6.06
C TYR A 268 -5.39 -21.12 5.57
N LYS A 269 -5.60 -19.92 6.13
CA LYS A 269 -6.59 -18.96 5.64
C LYS A 269 -6.14 -18.42 4.28
N LEU A 270 -7.09 -18.25 3.35
CA LEU A 270 -6.83 -17.69 2.03
C LEU A 270 -7.50 -16.32 1.87
N ARG A 271 -6.76 -15.38 1.30
CA ARG A 271 -7.26 -14.10 0.76
C ARG A 271 -6.97 -14.04 -0.73
N ILE A 272 -7.95 -13.55 -1.50
CA ILE A 272 -7.82 -13.31 -2.94
C ILE A 272 -8.01 -11.81 -3.16
N GLU A 273 -6.96 -11.15 -3.62
CA GLU A 273 -6.94 -9.73 -3.93
C GLU A 273 -7.19 -9.55 -5.43
N GLY A 274 -8.05 -8.57 -5.79
CA GLY A 274 -8.33 -8.21 -7.16
C GLY A 274 -8.86 -9.35 -8.06
N PRO A 275 -9.90 -10.13 -7.67
CA PRO A 275 -10.38 -11.26 -8.49
C PRO A 275 -11.03 -10.82 -9.81
N VAL A 276 -11.47 -9.57 -9.90
CA VAL A 276 -12.08 -8.93 -11.08
C VAL A 276 -11.37 -7.61 -11.39
N ASP A 277 -11.32 -7.21 -12.67
CA ASP A 277 -10.95 -5.87 -13.13
C ASP A 277 -11.98 -5.42 -14.16
N MET A 278 -12.81 -4.47 -13.77
CA MET A 278 -13.94 -3.97 -14.56
C MET A 278 -13.60 -2.68 -15.33
N GLU A 279 -12.39 -2.14 -15.16
CA GLU A 279 -11.96 -0.87 -15.76
C GLU A 279 -12.90 0.32 -15.52
N ASP A 280 -13.78 0.21 -14.52
CA ASP A 280 -14.79 1.20 -14.15
C ASP A 280 -15.10 1.08 -12.65
N ARG A 281 -15.13 2.21 -11.96
CA ARG A 281 -15.28 2.28 -10.50
C ARG A 281 -16.57 1.65 -9.97
N GLU A 282 -17.70 1.98 -10.60
CA GLU A 282 -19.01 1.50 -10.14
C GLU A 282 -19.21 0.03 -10.46
N LYS A 283 -18.81 -0.39 -11.67
CA LYS A 283 -18.87 -1.80 -12.07
C LYS A 283 -17.94 -2.66 -11.20
N GLN A 284 -16.75 -2.16 -10.86
CA GLN A 284 -15.81 -2.83 -9.97
C GLN A 284 -16.45 -3.07 -8.60
N MET A 285 -17.03 -2.02 -8.02
CA MET A 285 -17.70 -2.10 -6.72
C MET A 285 -18.85 -3.12 -6.77
N LEU A 286 -19.74 -3.05 -7.76
CA LEU A 286 -20.86 -3.98 -7.87
C LEU A 286 -20.43 -5.43 -8.08
N ALA A 287 -19.41 -5.69 -8.92
CA ALA A 287 -18.89 -7.03 -9.16
C ALA A 287 -18.26 -7.63 -7.90
N LEU A 288 -17.50 -6.85 -7.15
CA LEU A 288 -16.92 -7.30 -5.89
C LEU A 288 -17.98 -7.53 -4.82
N GLN A 289 -18.98 -6.64 -4.70
CA GLN A 289 -20.10 -6.81 -3.77
C GLN A 289 -20.85 -8.11 -4.02
N GLU A 290 -21.19 -8.41 -5.29
CA GLU A 290 -21.82 -9.66 -5.68
C GLU A 290 -20.96 -10.87 -5.31
N LEU A 291 -19.66 -10.81 -5.63
CA LEU A 291 -18.73 -11.90 -5.35
C LEU A 291 -18.61 -12.18 -3.85
N VAL A 292 -18.48 -11.14 -3.02
CA VAL A 292 -18.45 -11.26 -1.54
C VAL A 292 -19.75 -11.91 -1.05
N CYS A 293 -20.90 -11.43 -1.48
CA CYS A 293 -22.21 -12.00 -1.10
C CYS A 293 -22.30 -13.49 -1.45
N LEU A 294 -21.81 -13.89 -2.61
CA LEU A 294 -21.84 -15.29 -3.05
C LEU A 294 -20.82 -16.17 -2.31
N VAL A 295 -19.63 -15.66 -2.01
CA VAL A 295 -18.64 -16.36 -1.17
C VAL A 295 -19.23 -16.68 0.20
N ASP A 296 -19.82 -15.67 0.85
CA ASP A 296 -20.45 -15.82 2.18
C ASP A 296 -21.65 -16.78 2.13
N LYS A 297 -22.54 -16.60 1.17
CA LYS A 297 -23.75 -17.44 1.01
C LYS A 297 -23.41 -18.92 0.79
N ASN A 298 -22.29 -19.22 0.13
CA ASN A 298 -21.83 -20.58 -0.10
C ASN A 298 -20.95 -21.13 1.04
N GLY A 299 -20.73 -20.38 2.12
CA GLY A 299 -19.93 -20.79 3.27
C GLY A 299 -18.46 -21.05 2.91
N ILE A 300 -17.92 -20.31 1.94
CA ILE A 300 -16.51 -20.42 1.51
C ILE A 300 -15.67 -19.54 2.43
N ASN A 301 -14.67 -20.13 3.08
CA ASN A 301 -13.79 -19.42 4.02
C ASN A 301 -12.61 -18.77 3.27
N VAL A 302 -12.92 -17.88 2.33
CA VAL A 302 -11.95 -17.06 1.58
C VAL A 302 -12.34 -15.60 1.74
N GLU A 303 -11.39 -14.73 2.07
CA GLU A 303 -11.62 -13.29 2.07
C GLU A 303 -11.26 -12.69 0.71
N ILE A 304 -12.17 -11.90 0.17
CA ILE A 304 -11.96 -11.09 -1.03
C ILE A 304 -11.40 -9.74 -0.61
N VAL A 305 -10.28 -9.32 -1.21
CA VAL A 305 -9.64 -8.03 -0.95
C VAL A 305 -9.87 -7.12 -2.15
N ALA A 306 -10.49 -5.96 -1.90
CA ALA A 306 -10.65 -4.92 -2.90
C ALA A 306 -9.36 -4.10 -2.99
N ASP A 307 -8.85 -3.89 -4.22
CA ASP A 307 -7.65 -3.11 -4.50
C ASP A 307 -7.92 -2.01 -5.54
N GLU A 308 -8.12 -2.37 -6.79
CA GLU A 308 -8.30 -1.38 -7.86
C GLU A 308 -9.54 -0.53 -7.64
N TRP A 309 -9.46 0.77 -8.01
CA TRP A 309 -10.47 1.81 -7.80
C TRP A 309 -10.67 2.26 -6.35
N CYS A 310 -9.84 1.78 -5.40
CA CYS A 310 -9.78 2.28 -4.03
C CYS A 310 -8.66 3.34 -3.88
N ASN A 311 -8.64 4.35 -4.78
CA ASN A 311 -7.51 5.29 -4.90
C ASN A 311 -7.65 6.53 -4.00
N THR A 312 -8.84 6.83 -3.49
CA THR A 312 -9.11 7.99 -2.63
C THR A 312 -9.81 7.55 -1.34
N LEU A 313 -9.81 8.43 -0.34
CA LEU A 313 -10.57 8.18 0.90
C LEU A 313 -12.06 7.97 0.62
N GLU A 314 -12.63 8.73 -0.32
CA GLU A 314 -14.02 8.61 -0.75
C GLU A 314 -14.29 7.26 -1.41
N ASP A 315 -13.36 6.75 -2.21
CA ASP A 315 -13.49 5.43 -2.83
C ASP A 315 -13.47 4.34 -1.76
N ILE A 316 -12.54 4.41 -0.81
CA ILE A 316 -12.46 3.44 0.29
C ILE A 316 -13.77 3.43 1.08
N LYS A 317 -14.31 4.61 1.42
CA LYS A 317 -15.62 4.73 2.08
C LYS A 317 -16.73 4.10 1.24
N TYR A 318 -16.73 4.37 -0.06
CA TYR A 318 -17.75 3.84 -0.99
C TYR A 318 -17.71 2.31 -1.08
N PHE A 319 -16.53 1.72 -1.20
CA PHE A 319 -16.36 0.26 -1.23
C PHE A 319 -16.73 -0.37 0.13
N ALA A 320 -16.32 0.24 1.23
CA ALA A 320 -16.64 -0.25 2.57
C ALA A 320 -18.15 -0.20 2.88
N ASP A 321 -18.83 0.90 2.55
CA ASP A 321 -20.27 1.05 2.75
C ASP A 321 -21.09 0.02 1.95
N ASN A 322 -20.61 -0.36 0.77
CA ASN A 322 -21.23 -1.34 -0.09
C ASN A 322 -20.75 -2.79 0.16
N LYS A 323 -19.87 -3.00 1.15
CA LYS A 323 -19.29 -4.33 1.44
C LYS A 323 -18.67 -4.99 0.19
N ALA A 324 -18.02 -4.19 -0.63
CA ALA A 324 -17.37 -4.61 -1.87
C ALA A 324 -15.96 -5.17 -1.61
N GLY A 325 -15.83 -6.01 -0.60
CA GLY A 325 -14.63 -6.68 -0.12
C GLY A 325 -14.81 -7.07 1.33
N HIS A 326 -14.24 -8.20 1.74
CA HIS A 326 -14.06 -8.51 3.16
C HIS A 326 -12.97 -7.63 3.78
N MET A 327 -12.06 -7.14 2.91
CA MET A 327 -10.96 -6.25 3.25
C MET A 327 -10.74 -5.27 2.08
N VAL A 328 -10.27 -4.06 2.39
CA VAL A 328 -9.90 -3.05 1.39
C VAL A 328 -8.41 -2.73 1.53
N GLN A 329 -7.70 -2.71 0.40
CA GLN A 329 -6.33 -2.21 0.34
C GLN A 329 -6.33 -0.67 0.37
N ILE A 330 -5.56 -0.11 1.29
CA ILE A 330 -5.38 1.32 1.48
C ILE A 330 -4.00 1.70 0.93
N LYS A 331 -3.95 2.14 -0.34
CA LYS A 331 -2.70 2.55 -1.01
C LYS A 331 -2.25 3.91 -0.50
N THR A 332 -1.36 3.91 0.49
CA THR A 332 -0.99 5.11 1.23
C THR A 332 -0.55 6.31 0.39
N PRO A 333 0.26 6.19 -0.70
CA PRO A 333 0.62 7.35 -1.52
C PRO A 333 -0.54 7.89 -2.39
N ASP A 334 -1.48 7.04 -2.80
CA ASP A 334 -2.62 7.45 -3.63
C ASP A 334 -3.59 8.34 -2.85
N LEU A 335 -3.71 8.13 -1.53
CA LEU A 335 -4.61 8.92 -0.68
C LEU A 335 -4.12 10.35 -0.43
N GLY A 336 -2.88 10.68 -0.77
CA GLY A 336 -2.28 11.98 -0.49
C GLY A 336 -1.93 12.15 1.00
N GLY A 337 -2.51 13.11 1.70
CA GLY A 337 -2.22 13.34 3.13
C GLY A 337 -2.40 12.09 3.99
N ILE A 338 -1.46 11.87 4.94
CA ILE A 338 -1.48 10.65 5.77
C ILE A 338 -2.66 10.60 6.75
N GLY A 339 -3.30 11.72 7.04
CA GLY A 339 -4.58 11.74 7.76
C GLY A 339 -5.68 10.99 7.03
N ASN A 340 -5.69 11.03 5.69
CA ASN A 340 -6.60 10.21 4.89
C ASN A 340 -6.36 8.72 5.10
N THR A 341 -5.10 8.30 5.27
CA THR A 341 -4.77 6.90 5.62
C THR A 341 -5.30 6.52 7.01
N VAL A 342 -5.13 7.40 8.00
CA VAL A 342 -5.68 7.20 9.35
C VAL A 342 -7.20 7.05 9.28
N GLU A 343 -7.88 7.98 8.62
CA GLU A 343 -9.34 7.94 8.46
C GLU A 343 -9.83 6.71 7.70
N ALA A 344 -9.13 6.29 6.64
CA ALA A 344 -9.48 5.10 5.87
C ALA A 344 -9.46 3.84 6.74
N VAL A 345 -8.39 3.64 7.53
CA VAL A 345 -8.30 2.48 8.45
C VAL A 345 -9.43 2.52 9.48
N LEU A 346 -9.65 3.66 10.12
CA LEU A 346 -10.70 3.80 11.14
C LEU A 346 -12.09 3.58 10.56
N TYR A 347 -12.35 4.10 9.34
CA TYR A 347 -13.63 3.94 8.67
C TYR A 347 -13.93 2.49 8.30
N CYS A 348 -12.95 1.77 7.73
CA CYS A 348 -13.10 0.34 7.43
C CYS A 348 -13.46 -0.44 8.71
N LYS A 349 -12.74 -0.20 9.80
CA LYS A 349 -12.99 -0.86 11.10
C LYS A 349 -14.38 -0.55 11.65
N GLU A 350 -14.84 0.69 11.56
CA GLU A 350 -16.19 1.09 11.98
C GLU A 350 -17.29 0.34 11.21
N ARG A 351 -17.02 0.02 9.95
CA ARG A 351 -17.94 -0.73 9.06
C ARG A 351 -17.79 -2.24 9.16
N GLY A 352 -16.87 -2.75 9.99
CA GLY A 352 -16.57 -4.18 10.09
C GLY A 352 -15.92 -4.76 8.83
N ILE A 353 -15.24 -3.90 8.06
CA ILE A 353 -14.46 -4.28 6.88
C ILE A 353 -12.98 -4.33 7.28
N GLY A 354 -12.26 -5.36 6.83
CA GLY A 354 -10.83 -5.49 7.08
C GLY A 354 -10.06 -4.32 6.46
N ALA A 355 -9.12 -3.77 7.22
CA ALA A 355 -8.25 -2.69 6.78
C ALA A 355 -6.87 -3.23 6.46
N TYR A 356 -6.49 -3.24 5.19
CA TYR A 356 -5.14 -3.52 4.76
C TYR A 356 -4.41 -2.19 4.52
N GLN A 357 -3.58 -1.75 5.48
CA GLN A 357 -2.73 -0.59 5.30
C GLN A 357 -1.58 -0.98 4.35
N GLY A 358 -1.86 -0.83 3.08
CA GLY A 358 -0.99 -1.20 1.98
C GLY A 358 0.03 -0.12 1.64
N GLY A 359 0.12 0.20 0.38
CA GLY A 359 1.07 1.11 -0.21
C GLY A 359 1.60 0.58 -1.52
N THR A 360 2.87 0.81 -1.78
CA THR A 360 3.54 0.37 -3.00
C THR A 360 4.98 -0.03 -2.74
N CYS A 361 5.51 -0.91 -3.59
CA CYS A 361 6.95 -1.19 -3.61
C CYS A 361 7.79 0.07 -3.90
N ASN A 362 7.19 1.06 -4.57
CA ASN A 362 7.84 2.32 -4.96
C ASN A 362 7.75 3.39 -3.86
N GLU A 363 8.10 3.03 -2.63
CA GLU A 363 8.19 3.92 -1.47
C GLU A 363 9.62 4.03 -0.94
N THR A 364 9.80 4.69 0.21
CA THR A 364 11.09 4.87 0.89
C THR A 364 11.06 4.22 2.27
N ASP A 365 12.23 4.07 2.88
CA ASP A 365 12.35 3.64 4.28
C ASP A 365 11.65 4.61 5.24
N ARG A 366 11.74 5.93 4.97
CA ARG A 366 11.10 6.95 5.80
C ARG A 366 9.57 6.86 5.73
N SER A 367 8.99 6.78 4.54
CA SER A 367 7.54 6.65 4.39
C SER A 367 7.02 5.37 5.03
N ALA A 368 7.77 4.26 4.92
CA ALA A 368 7.44 2.99 5.57
C ALA A 368 7.44 3.11 7.10
N GLN A 369 8.43 3.77 7.71
CA GLN A 369 8.47 4.02 9.15
C GLN A 369 7.27 4.84 9.62
N VAL A 370 6.92 5.92 8.90
CA VAL A 370 5.73 6.73 9.23
C VAL A 370 4.46 5.89 9.15
N CYS A 371 4.33 5.04 8.12
CA CYS A 371 3.20 4.12 8.01
C CYS A 371 3.11 3.13 9.17
N VAL A 372 4.23 2.71 9.74
CA VAL A 372 4.24 1.88 10.96
C VAL A 372 3.64 2.64 12.14
N HIS A 373 3.97 3.91 12.34
CA HIS A 373 3.36 4.73 13.40
C HIS A 373 1.85 4.87 13.22
N ILE A 374 1.37 5.04 11.97
CA ILE A 374 -0.06 5.06 11.66
C ILE A 374 -0.69 3.71 12.04
N ALA A 375 -0.10 2.60 11.59
CA ALA A 375 -0.62 1.27 11.87
C ALA A 375 -0.68 0.97 13.37
N MET A 376 0.35 1.34 14.13
CA MET A 376 0.37 1.14 15.58
C MET A 376 -0.72 1.95 16.31
N ALA A 377 -1.11 3.11 15.78
CA ALA A 377 -2.16 3.96 16.35
C ALA A 377 -3.57 3.60 15.88
N THR A 378 -3.75 2.93 14.73
CA THR A 378 -5.06 2.64 14.13
C THR A 378 -5.43 1.16 14.14
N CYS A 379 -4.45 0.27 14.33
CA CYS A 379 -4.61 -1.19 14.35
C CYS A 379 -5.32 -1.74 13.10
N PRO A 380 -4.76 -1.61 11.88
CA PRO A 380 -5.25 -2.30 10.70
C PRO A 380 -5.03 -3.82 10.85
N ASP A 381 -5.70 -4.62 10.03
CA ASP A 381 -5.58 -6.08 10.05
C ASP A 381 -4.23 -6.57 9.51
N GLN A 382 -3.59 -5.76 8.66
CA GLN A 382 -2.23 -5.97 8.19
C GLN A 382 -1.60 -4.69 7.67
N ILE A 383 -0.26 -4.68 7.61
CA ILE A 383 0.55 -3.64 7.01
C ILE A 383 1.47 -4.23 5.93
N LEU A 384 1.64 -3.50 4.81
CA LEU A 384 2.57 -3.91 3.76
C LEU A 384 4.02 -3.70 4.19
N ALA A 385 4.85 -4.73 3.98
CA ALA A 385 6.30 -4.61 4.02
C ALA A 385 6.79 -3.85 2.77
N LYS A 386 7.34 -2.68 2.99
CA LYS A 386 7.84 -1.75 1.97
C LYS A 386 9.03 -0.98 2.52
N PRO A 387 9.93 -0.42 1.72
CA PRO A 387 9.94 -0.34 0.25
C PRO A 387 10.36 -1.64 -0.46
N GLY A 388 10.44 -1.58 -1.78
CA GLY A 388 10.87 -2.66 -2.65
C GLY A 388 9.84 -3.80 -2.73
N MET A 389 10.28 -4.99 -3.14
CA MET A 389 9.43 -6.18 -3.14
C MET A 389 9.13 -6.72 -1.73
N GLY A 390 9.58 -6.05 -0.69
CA GLY A 390 9.15 -6.19 0.67
C GLY A 390 9.68 -7.41 1.44
N VAL A 391 10.38 -8.33 0.79
CA VAL A 391 10.80 -9.59 1.43
C VAL A 391 12.10 -9.47 2.23
N ASP A 392 12.95 -8.55 1.87
CA ASP A 392 14.25 -8.32 2.53
C ASP A 392 14.24 -6.95 3.24
N GLU A 393 14.42 -5.85 2.49
CA GLU A 393 14.48 -4.49 3.02
C GLU A 393 13.18 -4.03 3.65
N GLY A 394 12.05 -4.23 2.96
CA GLY A 394 10.75 -3.76 3.45
C GLY A 394 10.31 -4.47 4.72
N TYR A 395 10.50 -5.78 4.82
CA TYR A 395 10.20 -6.54 6.03
C TYR A 395 11.05 -6.05 7.21
N MET A 396 12.36 -5.87 6.98
CA MET A 396 13.28 -5.35 8.00
C MET A 396 12.88 -3.96 8.49
N VAL A 397 12.57 -3.04 7.58
CA VAL A 397 12.20 -1.66 7.93
C VAL A 397 10.94 -1.66 8.80
N VAL A 398 9.88 -2.32 8.34
CA VAL A 398 8.59 -2.34 9.02
C VAL A 398 8.66 -3.07 10.36
N TYR A 399 9.27 -4.27 10.39
CA TYR A 399 9.43 -5.05 11.62
C TYR A 399 10.23 -4.29 12.68
N ASN A 400 11.40 -3.76 12.30
CA ASN A 400 12.28 -3.08 13.24
C ASN A 400 11.64 -1.80 13.81
N GLU A 401 10.88 -1.05 13.01
CA GLU A 401 10.20 0.16 13.49
C GLU A 401 9.09 -0.17 14.49
N MET A 402 8.29 -1.22 14.24
CA MET A 402 7.30 -1.69 15.23
C MET A 402 7.98 -2.07 16.55
N GLN A 403 9.09 -2.80 16.51
CA GLN A 403 9.82 -3.22 17.70
C GLN A 403 10.38 -2.01 18.46
N ARG A 404 10.88 -0.96 17.77
CA ARG A 404 11.31 0.29 18.41
C ARG A 404 10.18 0.96 19.15
N ILE A 405 9.00 1.11 18.51
CA ILE A 405 7.82 1.71 19.14
C ILE A 405 7.40 0.91 20.37
N LEU A 406 7.29 -0.42 20.26
CA LEU A 406 6.92 -1.28 21.37
C LEU A 406 7.91 -1.20 22.54
N ALA A 407 9.21 -1.12 22.27
CA ALA A 407 10.24 -0.99 23.29
C ALA A 407 10.20 0.38 23.99
N LEU A 408 10.01 1.47 23.24
CA LEU A 408 9.93 2.83 23.80
C LEU A 408 8.69 3.03 24.66
N ARG A 409 7.59 2.33 24.39
CA ARG A 409 6.34 2.43 25.16
C ARG A 409 6.30 1.54 26.41
N LYS A 410 7.27 0.66 26.60
CA LYS A 410 7.41 -0.15 27.84
C LYS A 410 8.14 0.61 28.96
N LYS A 411 8.67 1.80 28.67
CA LYS A 411 9.32 2.67 29.66
C LYS A 411 8.27 3.49 30.41
#